data_8662aa281973c4e6560fe0044669e4ab
#
_entry.id   8662aa281973c4e6560fe0044669e4ab
#
_cell.length_a   1.000
_cell.length_b   1.000
_cell.length_c   1.000
_cell.angle_alpha   90.00
_cell.angle_beta   90.00
_cell.angle_gamma   90.00
#
_symmetry.space_group_name_H-M   'P 1'
#
loop_
_entity.id
_entity.type
_entity.pdbx_description
1 polymer ?
#
loop_
_entity_poly.entity_id
_entity_poly.type
_entity_poly.pdbx_seq_one_letter_code
_entity_poly.pdbx_strand_id
1 'polypeptide(L)'
;MEQRQLGRSGVRVTRIGLGTMTWGRDTDEHEAAEQMRFFLDAGGNFIDTAAVYGDGDSERVLGGLLGVLVPRDEVVIATKAGISFKTGERKVDNSRTSLIADLDRSLARLGTDNVDLWQIHTWDHATPLEEPLVQWTTP
;
A
#
# COMPACT_ATOMS: atom_id res chain seq x y z
N MET A 1 -7.19 19.51 3.56
CA MET A 1 -8.30 18.59 4.00
C MET A 1 -8.27 18.38 5.51
N GLU A 2 -9.42 18.05 6.13
CA GLU A 2 -9.49 17.66 7.55
C GLU A 2 -8.71 16.35 7.76
N GLN A 3 -7.90 16.29 8.82
CA GLN A 3 -7.14 15.10 9.19
C GLN A 3 -7.69 14.46 10.46
N ARG A 4 -7.57 13.14 10.54
CA ARG A 4 -7.91 12.32 11.71
C ARG A 4 -6.76 11.40 12.09
N GLN A 5 -6.74 11.01 13.34
CA GLN A 5 -5.81 10.00 13.84
C GLN A 5 -6.20 8.62 13.29
N LEU A 6 -5.21 7.87 12.82
CA LEU A 6 -5.38 6.50 12.35
C LEU A 6 -5.42 5.55 13.56
N GLY A 7 -6.63 5.18 13.96
CA GLY A 7 -6.84 4.34 15.13
C GLY A 7 -6.25 4.95 16.40
N ARG A 8 -5.42 4.19 17.14
CA ARG A 8 -4.71 4.63 18.34
C ARG A 8 -3.21 4.89 18.10
N SER A 9 -2.81 5.06 16.84
CA SER A 9 -1.44 5.37 16.46
C SER A 9 -1.17 6.88 16.51
N GLY A 10 0.09 7.30 16.38
CA GLY A 10 0.46 8.71 16.22
C GLY A 10 0.25 9.24 14.79
N VAL A 11 -0.14 8.37 13.84
CA VAL A 11 -0.28 8.71 12.42
C VAL A 11 -1.57 9.50 12.19
N ARG A 12 -1.46 10.60 11.45
CA ARG A 12 -2.61 11.42 11.05
C ARG A 12 -2.82 11.33 9.55
N VAL A 13 -4.05 11.03 9.15
CA VAL A 13 -4.46 10.86 7.75
C VAL A 13 -5.61 11.79 7.40
N THR A 14 -5.66 12.24 6.15
CA THR A 14 -6.83 12.94 5.63
C THR A 14 -8.04 12.00 5.58
N ARG A 15 -9.24 12.55 5.77
CA ARG A 15 -10.49 11.78 5.76
C ARG A 15 -10.80 11.14 4.42
N ILE A 16 -10.22 11.68 3.36
CA ILE A 16 -10.27 11.15 1.99
C ILE A 16 -8.88 10.64 1.68
N GLY A 17 -8.78 9.41 1.17
CA GLY A 17 -7.55 8.81 0.68
C GLY A 17 -7.57 8.70 -0.84
N LEU A 18 -6.41 8.71 -1.45
CA LEU A 18 -6.20 8.42 -2.86
C LEU A 18 -5.99 6.91 -3.03
N GLY A 19 -6.97 6.23 -3.65
CA GLY A 19 -6.84 4.81 -4.00
C GLY A 19 -6.20 4.64 -5.38
N THR A 20 -5.31 3.69 -5.52
CA THR A 20 -4.49 3.49 -6.73
C THR A 20 -4.76 2.19 -7.47
N MET A 21 -5.91 1.54 -7.25
CA MET A 21 -6.21 0.20 -7.78
C MET A 21 -6.16 0.11 -9.32
N THR A 22 -6.41 1.22 -10.02
CA THR A 22 -6.41 1.27 -11.49
C THR A 22 -5.06 1.65 -12.08
N TRP A 23 -4.12 2.15 -11.26
CA TRP A 23 -2.82 2.62 -11.73
C TRP A 23 -1.96 1.49 -12.30
N GLY A 24 -1.34 1.75 -13.45
CA GLY A 24 -0.53 0.77 -14.17
C GLY A 24 -1.36 -0.30 -14.92
N ARG A 25 -2.69 -0.24 -14.84
CA ARG A 25 -3.60 -1.11 -15.59
C ARG A 25 -4.54 -0.30 -16.49
N ASP A 26 -5.40 0.50 -15.90
CA ASP A 26 -6.42 1.31 -16.62
C ASP A 26 -6.08 2.80 -16.58
N THR A 27 -5.21 3.22 -15.68
CA THR A 27 -4.72 4.58 -15.49
C THR A 27 -3.21 4.56 -15.76
N ASP A 28 -2.76 5.31 -16.75
CA ASP A 28 -1.34 5.40 -17.07
C ASP A 28 -0.56 6.30 -16.07
N GLU A 29 0.77 6.34 -16.20
CA GLU A 29 1.63 7.12 -15.29
C GLU A 29 1.35 8.62 -15.34
N HIS A 30 0.95 9.15 -16.49
CA HIS A 30 0.65 10.57 -16.66
C HIS A 30 -0.64 10.94 -15.92
N GLU A 31 -1.70 10.17 -16.14
CA GLU A 31 -2.97 10.34 -15.44
C GLU A 31 -2.83 10.12 -13.92
N ALA A 32 -2.04 9.13 -13.53
CA ALA A 32 -1.73 8.87 -12.12
C ALA A 32 -1.02 10.08 -11.47
N ALA A 33 -0.06 10.69 -12.18
CA ALA A 33 0.64 11.88 -11.70
C ALA A 33 -0.31 13.08 -11.57
N GLU A 34 -1.25 13.26 -12.50
CA GLU A 34 -2.27 14.32 -12.42
C GLU A 34 -3.22 14.10 -11.24
N GLN A 35 -3.71 12.87 -11.05
CA GLN A 35 -4.55 12.50 -9.90
C GLN A 35 -3.83 12.76 -8.58
N MET A 36 -2.56 12.38 -8.49
CA MET A 36 -1.74 12.59 -7.29
C MET A 36 -1.52 14.08 -7.01
N ARG A 37 -1.18 14.91 -8.02
CA ARG A 37 -1.03 16.36 -7.87
C ARG A 37 -2.32 16.98 -7.36
N PHE A 38 -3.45 16.68 -7.99
CA PHE A 38 -4.74 17.21 -7.59
C PHE A 38 -5.09 16.87 -6.14
N PHE A 39 -4.80 15.62 -5.72
CA PHE A 39 -5.01 15.17 -4.36
C PHE A 39 -4.12 15.90 -3.34
N LEU A 40 -2.82 16.05 -3.64
CA LEU A 40 -1.86 16.78 -2.81
C LEU A 40 -2.20 18.26 -2.70
N ASP A 41 -2.55 18.93 -3.81
CA ASP A 41 -2.94 20.35 -3.85
C ASP A 41 -4.21 20.61 -3.02
N ALA A 42 -5.11 19.63 -2.93
CA ALA A 42 -6.27 19.68 -2.05
C ALA A 42 -5.94 19.42 -0.55
N GLY A 43 -4.67 19.22 -0.22
CA GLY A 43 -4.17 18.96 1.13
C GLY A 43 -4.37 17.51 1.57
N GLY A 44 -4.42 16.56 0.63
CA GLY A 44 -4.45 15.11 0.89
C GLY A 44 -3.08 14.58 1.28
N ASN A 45 -3.03 13.58 2.14
CA ASN A 45 -1.79 12.93 2.54
C ASN A 45 -1.87 11.41 2.63
N PHE A 46 -3.04 10.78 2.39
CA PHE A 46 -3.24 9.35 2.58
C PHE A 46 -3.40 8.64 1.24
N ILE A 47 -2.47 7.76 0.89
CA ILE A 47 -2.44 7.01 -0.38
C ILE A 47 -2.55 5.52 -0.09
N ASP A 48 -3.55 4.87 -0.70
CA ASP A 48 -3.86 3.44 -0.50
C ASP A 48 -3.59 2.64 -1.78
N THR A 49 -2.66 1.71 -1.69
CA THR A 49 -2.29 0.77 -2.75
C THR A 49 -2.34 -0.69 -2.26
N ALA A 50 -1.91 -1.65 -3.07
CA ALA A 50 -1.76 -3.04 -2.69
C ALA A 50 -0.79 -3.78 -3.63
N ALA A 51 -0.09 -4.79 -3.10
CA ALA A 51 0.83 -5.64 -3.85
C ALA A 51 0.18 -6.32 -5.07
N VAL A 52 -1.13 -6.59 -5.01
CA VAL A 52 -1.89 -7.27 -6.06
C VAL A 52 -2.43 -6.33 -7.14
N TYR A 53 -2.45 -5.02 -6.92
CA TYR A 53 -2.99 -4.07 -7.90
C TYR A 53 -2.10 -3.99 -9.14
N GLY A 54 -2.66 -4.40 -10.30
CA GLY A 54 -1.92 -4.50 -11.56
C GLY A 54 -0.70 -5.44 -11.47
N ASP A 55 -0.75 -6.48 -10.64
CA ASP A 55 0.40 -7.37 -10.32
C ASP A 55 1.67 -6.60 -9.87
N GLY A 56 1.44 -5.55 -9.10
CA GLY A 56 2.46 -4.67 -8.53
C GLY A 56 2.76 -3.41 -9.36
N ASP A 57 2.12 -3.21 -10.51
CA ASP A 57 2.36 -2.01 -11.32
C ASP A 57 1.83 -0.76 -10.65
N SER A 58 0.73 -0.84 -9.89
CA SER A 58 0.25 0.28 -9.07
C SER A 58 1.31 0.77 -8.08
N GLU A 59 2.00 -0.14 -7.39
CA GLU A 59 3.10 0.21 -6.49
C GLU A 59 4.31 0.80 -7.25
N ARG A 60 4.63 0.30 -8.46
CA ARG A 60 5.71 0.86 -9.29
C ARG A 60 5.41 2.28 -9.75
N VAL A 61 4.18 2.52 -10.23
CA VAL A 61 3.72 3.87 -10.63
C VAL A 61 3.80 4.81 -9.44
N LEU A 62 3.27 4.43 -8.28
CA LEU A 62 3.37 5.24 -7.06
C LEU A 62 4.82 5.51 -6.68
N GLY A 63 5.68 4.48 -6.69
CA GLY A 63 7.11 4.59 -6.38
C GLY A 63 7.84 5.57 -7.30
N GLY A 64 7.52 5.59 -8.60
CA GLY A 64 8.06 6.54 -9.56
C GLY A 64 7.64 8.00 -9.33
N LEU A 65 6.52 8.22 -8.63
CA LEU A 65 6.02 9.55 -8.30
C LEU A 65 6.52 10.06 -6.93
N LEU A 66 6.89 9.16 -6.02
CA LEU A 66 7.49 9.51 -4.74
C LEU A 66 8.87 10.14 -4.94
N GLY A 67 9.18 11.19 -4.17
CA GLY A 67 10.41 11.96 -4.32
C GLY A 67 10.41 12.92 -5.51
N VAL A 68 9.49 12.75 -6.47
CA VAL A 68 9.31 13.65 -7.63
C VAL A 68 8.18 14.65 -7.37
N LEU A 69 7.01 14.17 -6.98
CA LEU A 69 5.85 15.03 -6.70
C LEU A 69 5.72 15.43 -5.24
N VAL A 70 6.17 14.57 -4.33
CA VAL A 70 6.09 14.79 -2.89
C VAL A 70 7.21 14.02 -2.18
N PRO A 71 7.86 14.60 -1.16
CA PRO A 71 8.77 13.85 -0.27
C PRO A 71 8.04 12.67 0.38
N ARG A 72 8.75 11.55 0.56
CA ARG A 72 8.17 10.32 1.12
C ARG A 72 7.55 10.54 2.52
N ASP A 73 8.15 11.37 3.34
CA ASP A 73 7.76 11.68 4.71
C ASP A 73 6.56 12.63 4.84
N GLU A 74 6.12 13.23 3.75
CA GLU A 74 4.94 14.11 3.72
C GLU A 74 3.63 13.36 3.43
N VAL A 75 3.71 12.07 3.07
CA VAL A 75 2.53 11.25 2.76
C VAL A 75 2.51 9.97 3.61
N VAL A 76 1.31 9.52 3.91
CA VAL A 76 1.03 8.25 4.58
C VAL A 76 0.70 7.21 3.51
N ILE A 77 1.54 6.19 3.37
CA ILE A 77 1.37 5.12 2.41
C ILE A 77 0.84 3.87 3.10
N ALA A 78 -0.31 3.40 2.61
CA ALA A 78 -0.87 2.11 2.96
C ALA A 78 -0.70 1.14 1.80
N THR A 79 -0.21 -0.08 2.07
CA THR A 79 -0.23 -1.20 1.11
C THR A 79 -0.72 -2.47 1.77
N LYS A 80 -1.01 -3.50 0.95
CA LYS A 80 -1.66 -4.73 1.40
C LYS A 80 -0.97 -5.95 0.81
N ALA A 81 -0.93 -7.04 1.58
CA ALA A 81 -0.33 -8.32 1.21
C ALA A 81 -1.29 -9.50 1.34
N GLY A 82 -0.86 -10.68 0.91
CA GLY A 82 -1.57 -11.95 1.12
C GLY A 82 -2.45 -12.39 -0.05
N ILE A 83 -2.52 -11.65 -1.16
CA ILE A 83 -3.18 -12.08 -2.41
C ILE A 83 -2.19 -12.09 -3.56
N SER A 84 -2.26 -13.12 -4.40
CA SER A 84 -1.45 -13.28 -5.61
C SER A 84 -2.27 -13.86 -6.76
N PHE A 85 -1.93 -13.49 -8.00
CA PHE A 85 -2.45 -14.06 -9.25
C PHE A 85 -1.34 -14.68 -10.13
N LYS A 86 -0.16 -14.91 -9.58
CA LYS A 86 1.04 -15.39 -10.33
C LYS A 86 0.81 -16.68 -11.12
N THR A 87 -0.12 -17.52 -10.69
CA THR A 87 -0.48 -18.78 -11.39
C THR A 87 -1.67 -18.63 -12.32
N GLY A 88 -2.18 -17.41 -12.53
CA GLY A 88 -3.43 -17.14 -13.27
C GLY A 88 -4.70 -17.29 -12.43
N GLU A 89 -4.58 -17.88 -11.24
CA GLU A 89 -5.69 -18.01 -10.28
C GLU A 89 -5.44 -17.17 -9.03
N ARG A 90 -6.52 -16.71 -8.41
CA ARG A 90 -6.45 -15.98 -7.14
C ARG A 90 -6.01 -16.94 -6.03
N LYS A 91 -4.81 -16.71 -5.50
CA LYS A 91 -4.30 -17.41 -4.32
C LYS A 91 -4.30 -16.45 -3.12
N VAL A 92 -4.74 -16.94 -1.96
CA VAL A 92 -4.61 -16.27 -0.67
C VAL A 92 -3.60 -17.06 0.16
N ASP A 93 -2.65 -16.34 0.77
CA ASP A 93 -1.60 -16.94 1.60
C ASP A 93 -1.14 -15.90 2.62
N ASN A 94 -1.70 -15.98 3.83
CA ASN A 94 -1.36 -15.09 4.94
C ASN A 94 -0.31 -15.72 5.88
N SER A 95 0.38 -16.78 5.42
CA SER A 95 1.51 -17.31 6.18
C SER A 95 2.59 -16.25 6.38
N ARG A 96 3.27 -16.33 7.52
CA ARG A 96 4.36 -15.41 7.88
C ARG A 96 5.37 -15.22 6.75
N THR A 97 5.84 -16.32 6.18
CA THR A 97 6.86 -16.31 5.12
C THR A 97 6.34 -15.57 3.88
N SER A 98 5.10 -15.82 3.48
CA SER A 98 4.49 -15.18 2.32
C SER A 98 4.32 -13.68 2.54
N LEU A 99 3.81 -13.29 3.71
CA LEU A 99 3.59 -11.89 4.04
C LEU A 99 4.90 -11.08 4.07
N ILE A 100 5.97 -11.59 4.70
CA ILE A 100 7.28 -10.91 4.71
C ILE A 100 7.81 -10.75 3.28
N ALA A 101 7.76 -11.81 2.48
CA ALA A 101 8.21 -11.74 1.10
C ALA A 101 7.35 -10.76 0.24
N ASP A 102 6.07 -10.60 0.55
CA ASP A 102 5.22 -9.59 -0.08
C ASP A 102 5.63 -8.18 0.34
N LEU A 103 5.93 -7.95 1.62
CA LEU A 103 6.40 -6.66 2.11
C LEU A 103 7.71 -6.25 1.43
N ASP A 104 8.69 -7.14 1.38
CA ASP A 104 9.98 -6.87 0.73
C ASP A 104 9.78 -6.48 -0.74
N ARG A 105 8.88 -7.17 -1.45
CA ARG A 105 8.55 -6.85 -2.85
C ARG A 105 7.84 -5.50 -2.98
N SER A 106 6.93 -5.17 -2.06
CA SER A 106 6.23 -3.89 -2.04
C SER A 106 7.20 -2.73 -1.80
N LEU A 107 8.10 -2.85 -0.81
CA LEU A 107 9.13 -1.84 -0.54
C LEU A 107 10.04 -1.61 -1.76
N ALA A 108 10.46 -2.68 -2.42
CA ALA A 108 11.27 -2.58 -3.64
C ALA A 108 10.54 -1.88 -4.80
N ARG A 109 9.23 -2.14 -4.99
CA ARG A 109 8.42 -1.49 -6.04
C ARG A 109 8.15 -0.02 -5.74
N LEU A 110 7.87 0.29 -4.47
CA LEU A 110 7.64 1.65 -3.99
C LEU A 110 8.93 2.49 -3.93
N GLY A 111 10.12 1.84 -4.00
CA GLY A 111 11.41 2.53 -3.91
C GLY A 111 11.64 3.20 -2.54
N THR A 112 11.11 2.61 -1.48
CA THR A 112 11.20 3.11 -0.10
C THR A 112 11.58 1.99 0.86
N ASP A 113 12.09 2.34 2.03
CA ASP A 113 12.47 1.40 3.09
C ASP A 113 11.34 1.19 4.12
N ASN A 114 10.25 1.94 4.01
CA ASN A 114 9.13 1.86 4.94
C ASN A 114 7.77 2.15 4.30
N VAL A 115 6.71 1.58 4.88
CA VAL A 115 5.31 1.97 4.69
C VAL A 115 4.69 2.32 6.04
N ASP A 116 3.69 3.19 6.05
CA ASP A 116 3.09 3.69 7.29
C ASP A 116 1.98 2.79 7.81
N LEU A 117 1.28 2.13 6.89
CA LEU A 117 0.24 1.15 7.18
C LEU A 117 0.40 -0.05 6.26
N TRP A 118 0.60 -1.20 6.88
CA TRP A 118 0.62 -2.46 6.16
C TRP A 118 -0.53 -3.35 6.61
N GLN A 119 -1.26 -3.93 5.64
CA GLN A 119 -2.52 -4.60 5.89
C GLN A 119 -2.53 -6.01 5.29
N ILE A 120 -3.23 -6.93 5.94
CA ILE A 120 -3.66 -8.19 5.35
C ILE A 120 -4.85 -7.89 4.45
N HIS A 121 -4.75 -8.21 3.16
CA HIS A 121 -5.72 -7.81 2.15
C HIS A 121 -7.06 -8.54 2.27
N THR A 122 -7.02 -9.78 2.75
CA THR A 122 -8.21 -10.62 2.88
C THR A 122 -8.00 -11.70 3.92
N TRP A 123 -9.11 -12.26 4.39
CA TRP A 123 -9.08 -13.40 5.28
C TRP A 123 -8.50 -14.65 4.58
N ASP A 124 -7.67 -15.40 5.30
CA ASP A 124 -7.17 -16.71 4.91
C ASP A 124 -7.67 -17.77 5.90
N HIS A 125 -8.49 -18.71 5.44
CA HIS A 125 -9.02 -19.78 6.28
C HIS A 125 -7.98 -20.86 6.61
N ALA A 126 -6.88 -20.92 5.89
CA ALA A 126 -5.81 -21.91 6.07
C ALA A 126 -4.75 -21.47 7.09
N THR A 127 -4.64 -20.16 7.35
CA THR A 127 -3.63 -19.58 8.25
C THR A 127 -4.28 -19.13 9.56
N PRO A 128 -3.83 -19.65 10.74
CA PRO A 128 -4.28 -19.17 12.04
C PRO A 128 -4.02 -17.66 12.18
N LEU A 129 -4.97 -16.91 12.76
CA LEU A 129 -4.87 -15.44 12.89
C LEU A 129 -3.64 -15.01 13.72
N GLU A 130 -3.22 -15.84 14.65
CA GLU A 130 -2.08 -15.59 15.52
C GLU A 130 -0.76 -15.57 14.74
N GLU A 131 -0.64 -16.35 13.67
CA GLU A 131 0.59 -16.43 12.87
C GLU A 131 1.01 -15.09 12.26
N PRO A 132 0.17 -14.36 11.55
CA PRO A 132 0.51 -13.04 11.05
C PRO A 132 0.62 -11.98 12.15
N LEU A 133 -0.08 -12.12 13.29
CA LEU A 133 -0.11 -11.10 14.35
C LEU A 133 1.08 -11.16 15.31
N VAL A 134 1.65 -12.33 15.59
CA VAL A 134 2.78 -12.51 16.53
C VAL A 134 4.04 -11.72 16.11
N GLN A 135 4.16 -11.38 14.83
CA GLN A 135 5.31 -10.64 14.31
C GLN A 135 5.41 -9.20 14.78
N TRP A 136 4.30 -8.62 15.20
CA TRP A 136 4.19 -7.20 15.48
C TRP A 136 4.34 -6.86 16.97
N THR A 137 4.47 -7.89 17.81
CA THR A 137 4.52 -7.75 19.27
C THR A 137 5.89 -8.06 19.87
N THR A 138 6.88 -8.46 19.08
CA THR A 138 8.24 -8.69 19.59
C THR A 138 9.07 -7.42 19.48
N PRO A 139 9.66 -6.92 20.59
CA PRO A 139 10.57 -5.79 20.59
C PRO A 139 11.86 -6.08 19.83
#